data_250cd9bcdd29556daf68836963c694a7
#
_entry.id   250cd9bcdd29556daf68836963c694a7
#
_cell.length_a   1.000
_cell.length_b   1.000
_cell.length_c   1.000
_cell.angle_alpha   90.00
_cell.angle_beta   90.00
_cell.angle_gamma   90.00
#
_symmetry.space_group_name_H-M   'P 1'
#
loop_
_entity.id
_entity.type
_entity.pdbx_description
1 polymer ?
#
loop_
_entity_poly.entity_id
_entity_poly.type
_entity_poly.pdbx_seq_one_letter_code
_entity_poly.pdbx_strand_id
1 'polypeptide(L)'
;MGGITYKTINGKRYAYYQWTENGKQHSRRVKDDEFLELSAKIAAERSAVYSAAPQFKTDVKIGSQLTRFYASVMKWKKREIFSVLHDYVYGESNDRVMILYGLRRTGKTTLVRQLIGEMSSEMQMKTAFVQLSSRHSLAEVNHDFKLLESLGYRYVFVDEVTMLQDFIEGAALFSDIFAASGMKIVLSGTDSLGFVFSEDEQLYDRCFLLHTTFIPYREFENVLGVVGIDRFIEFGGTMSMGGSNYNTDRFTFATKKSADEYVDSAIARNIQHSLKCYQHEGHFRSLQELCNAGELTSAINRVVEDGNHRFTIDVLTRNFKSGDLKRSQANLRRDRFKPTDVLDRVDIDSVTKRLKELLLIKDREEQSVAISESHRAEIKEYLDLLDLTCDIDVVNMSSLNEQRSRTVLSQPGLRFAQASALIQSLLLDETFRDISIAERMSIEKRILDEIRGRMMEEIVLLETKMARSDMQVFQLQFAVGEFDMVVFDSRNACCEIYEIKHSGQMAKKQCRHLLDSKKCADTEFRYGKILSKNVIYRGNAGTFGEIRYLNVEDYLKSLRNN
;
A
#
# COMPACT_ATOMS: atom_id res chain seq x y z
N MET A 1 -0.06 44.93 23.16
CA MET A 1 1.19 44.59 22.40
C MET A 1 1.27 45.45 21.17
N GLY A 2 2.46 45.93 20.83
CA GLY A 2 2.69 46.73 19.63
C GLY A 2 3.43 45.91 18.57
N GLY A 3 3.34 46.32 17.30
CA GLY A 3 4.01 45.69 16.18
C GLY A 3 4.52 46.71 15.16
N ILE A 4 5.51 46.34 14.37
CA ILE A 4 6.00 47.16 13.27
C ILE A 4 5.25 46.80 12.00
N THR A 5 4.67 47.79 11.34
CA THR A 5 4.00 47.69 10.04
C THR A 5 4.69 48.64 9.07
N TYR A 6 4.56 48.39 7.76
CA TYR A 6 5.17 49.22 6.72
C TYR A 6 4.09 49.91 5.90
N LYS A 7 4.27 51.20 5.66
CA LYS A 7 3.43 51.97 4.73
C LYS A 7 4.31 52.53 3.60
N THR A 8 3.82 52.46 2.38
CA THR A 8 4.48 53.06 1.22
C THR A 8 3.84 54.41 0.94
N ILE A 9 4.65 55.47 0.98
CA ILE A 9 4.21 56.86 0.74
C ILE A 9 5.16 57.42 -0.34
N ASN A 10 4.61 57.90 -1.46
CA ASN A 10 5.36 58.42 -2.62
C ASN A 10 6.50 57.49 -3.09
N GLY A 11 6.21 56.15 -3.18
CA GLY A 11 7.20 55.16 -3.62
C GLY A 11 8.28 54.79 -2.58
N LYS A 12 8.31 55.42 -1.42
CA LYS A 12 9.24 55.05 -0.33
C LYS A 12 8.51 54.31 0.79
N ARG A 13 9.17 53.28 1.32
CA ARG A 13 8.65 52.40 2.37
C ARG A 13 9.10 52.92 3.73
N TYR A 14 8.14 53.17 4.64
CA TYR A 14 8.39 53.67 5.99
C TYR A 14 7.87 52.69 7.04
N ALA A 15 8.62 52.48 8.10
CA ALA A 15 8.21 51.67 9.25
C ALA A 15 7.32 52.49 10.21
N TYR A 16 6.26 51.85 10.68
CA TYR A 16 5.36 52.42 11.68
C TYR A 16 5.21 51.43 12.83
N TYR A 17 5.35 51.93 14.07
CA TYR A 17 5.02 51.19 15.27
C TYR A 17 3.54 51.38 15.55
N GLN A 18 2.79 50.29 15.69
CA GLN A 18 1.34 50.30 16.01
C GLN A 18 1.12 49.60 17.34
N TRP A 19 0.28 50.20 18.19
CA TRP A 19 -0.14 49.61 19.48
C TRP A 19 -1.59 49.97 19.78
N THR A 20 -2.22 49.22 20.66
CA THR A 20 -3.59 49.48 21.13
C THR A 20 -3.51 49.88 22.60
N GLU A 21 -4.12 51.00 22.93
CA GLU A 21 -4.22 51.52 24.29
C GLU A 21 -5.67 51.97 24.55
N ASN A 22 -6.26 51.50 25.64
CA ASN A 22 -7.67 51.79 26.00
C ASN A 22 -8.66 51.50 24.85
N GLY A 23 -8.47 50.43 24.09
CA GLY A 23 -9.31 50.05 22.93
C GLY A 23 -9.14 50.90 21.68
N LYS A 24 -8.22 51.87 21.67
CA LYS A 24 -7.90 52.67 20.48
C LYS A 24 -6.56 52.28 19.89
N GLN A 25 -6.51 52.18 18.57
CA GLN A 25 -5.30 51.88 17.85
C GLN A 25 -4.48 53.14 17.58
N HIS A 26 -3.23 53.14 17.98
CA HIS A 26 -2.27 54.20 17.80
C HIS A 26 -1.19 53.76 16.83
N SER A 27 -0.62 54.70 16.05
CA SER A 27 0.53 54.43 15.19
C SER A 27 1.45 55.63 15.12
N ARG A 28 2.78 55.39 15.18
CA ARG A 28 3.80 56.43 14.95
C ARG A 28 4.81 55.94 13.95
N ARG A 29 5.36 56.87 13.17
CA ARG A 29 6.49 56.56 12.29
C ARG A 29 7.74 56.27 13.13
N VAL A 30 8.46 55.19 12.76
CA VAL A 30 9.72 54.79 13.39
C VAL A 30 10.87 55.41 12.58
N LYS A 31 11.79 56.08 13.24
CA LYS A 31 13.03 56.59 12.63
C LYS A 31 14.04 55.48 12.50
N ASP A 32 14.97 55.60 11.54
CA ASP A 32 15.94 54.55 11.22
C ASP A 32 16.90 54.26 12.40
N ASP A 33 17.21 55.26 13.20
CA ASP A 33 18.01 55.16 14.42
C ASP A 33 17.28 54.43 15.58
N GLU A 34 15.94 54.58 15.68
CA GLU A 34 15.13 53.89 16.68
C GLU A 34 14.71 52.48 16.27
N PHE A 35 14.85 52.13 14.99
CA PHE A 35 14.29 50.89 14.45
C PHE A 35 14.87 49.61 15.08
N LEU A 36 16.20 49.57 15.25
CA LEU A 36 16.89 48.43 15.85
C LEU A 36 16.53 48.25 17.33
N GLU A 37 16.48 49.33 18.07
CA GLU A 37 16.15 49.31 19.50
C GLU A 37 14.67 48.90 19.74
N LEU A 38 13.78 49.45 18.93
CA LEU A 38 12.35 49.11 19.01
C LEU A 38 12.06 47.70 18.55
N SER A 39 12.73 47.23 17.50
CA SER A 39 12.59 45.83 17.05
C SER A 39 13.17 44.84 18.06
N ALA A 40 14.29 45.17 18.71
CA ALA A 40 14.86 44.38 19.81
C ALA A 40 13.90 44.35 21.04
N LYS A 41 13.29 45.50 21.38
CA LYS A 41 12.31 45.59 22.47
C LYS A 41 11.05 44.78 22.18
N ILE A 42 10.52 44.85 20.96
CA ILE A 42 9.36 44.03 20.52
C ILE A 42 9.74 42.56 20.52
N ALA A 43 10.95 42.22 20.08
CA ALA A 43 11.45 40.85 20.12
C ALA A 43 11.61 40.34 21.55
N ALA A 44 12.11 41.18 22.47
CA ALA A 44 12.22 40.86 23.89
C ALA A 44 10.86 40.75 24.59
N GLU A 45 9.89 41.64 24.29
CA GLU A 45 8.51 41.56 24.77
C GLU A 45 7.81 40.30 24.23
N ARG A 46 8.03 39.94 22.96
CA ARG A 46 7.57 38.69 22.40
C ARG A 46 8.25 37.49 23.05
N SER A 47 9.56 37.54 23.31
CA SER A 47 10.27 36.50 24.05
C SER A 47 9.78 36.37 25.50
N ALA A 48 9.46 37.45 26.17
CA ALA A 48 8.90 37.41 27.52
C ALA A 48 7.46 36.84 27.56
N VAL A 49 6.67 37.06 26.51
CA VAL A 49 5.39 36.36 26.29
C VAL A 49 5.60 34.91 25.88
N TYR A 50 6.71 34.60 25.18
CA TYR A 50 7.14 33.24 24.86
C TYR A 50 7.78 32.49 26.06
N SER A 51 8.10 33.15 27.17
CA SER A 51 8.54 32.47 28.40
C SER A 51 7.37 31.75 29.11
N ALA A 52 6.14 32.01 28.71
CA ALA A 52 4.97 31.18 28.98
C ALA A 52 4.55 30.42 27.70
N ALA A 53 5.52 29.78 27.00
CA ALA A 53 5.20 28.90 25.87
C ALA A 53 4.22 27.84 26.38
N PRO A 54 3.13 27.57 25.65
CA PRO A 54 2.17 26.56 26.05
C PRO A 54 2.89 25.23 26.26
N GLN A 55 2.79 24.67 27.46
CA GLN A 55 3.42 23.38 27.76
C GLN A 55 2.50 22.27 27.28
N PHE A 56 2.75 21.82 26.07
CA PHE A 56 2.13 20.62 25.54
C PHE A 56 2.68 19.37 26.23
N LYS A 57 1.84 18.37 26.39
CA LYS A 57 2.18 17.07 26.97
C LYS A 57 2.64 16.07 25.92
N THR A 58 2.25 16.32 24.66
CA THR A 58 2.61 15.51 23.50
C THR A 58 3.54 16.27 22.53
N ASP A 59 3.99 15.62 21.48
CA ASP A 59 4.88 16.22 20.48
C ASP A 59 4.10 17.10 19.48
N VAL A 60 3.69 18.28 19.91
CA VAL A 60 2.94 19.24 19.09
C VAL A 60 3.87 20.13 18.28
N LYS A 61 3.65 20.20 16.96
CA LYS A 61 4.34 21.10 16.03
C LYS A 61 3.41 22.19 15.55
N ILE A 62 3.82 23.45 15.73
CA ILE A 62 3.07 24.66 15.35
C ILE A 62 4.01 25.70 14.72
N GLY A 63 3.46 26.65 13.99
CA GLY A 63 4.21 27.79 13.44
C GLY A 63 5.41 27.38 12.57
N SER A 64 6.59 27.86 12.87
CA SER A 64 7.81 27.60 12.10
C SER A 64 8.24 26.12 12.09
N GLN A 65 7.82 25.34 13.08
CA GLN A 65 8.08 23.91 13.12
C GLN A 65 7.32 23.16 12.00
N LEU A 66 6.09 23.60 11.67
CA LEU A 66 5.32 23.05 10.55
C LEU A 66 6.03 23.29 9.21
N THR A 67 6.58 24.49 9.00
CA THR A 67 7.32 24.81 7.76
C THR A 67 8.48 23.85 7.52
N ARG A 68 9.26 23.56 8.55
CA ARG A 68 10.33 22.56 8.46
C ARG A 68 9.80 21.15 8.24
N PHE A 69 8.65 20.83 8.83
CA PHE A 69 8.04 19.52 8.75
C PHE A 69 7.56 19.18 7.33
N TYR A 70 6.91 20.09 6.61
CA TYR A 70 6.39 19.80 5.27
C TYR A 70 7.35 20.13 4.11
N ALA A 71 8.34 20.98 4.31
CA ALA A 71 9.20 21.50 3.23
C ALA A 71 9.82 20.41 2.34
N SER A 72 10.24 19.29 2.91
CA SER A 72 10.91 18.21 2.18
C SER A 72 9.97 17.43 1.24
N VAL A 73 8.66 17.42 1.48
CA VAL A 73 7.70 16.64 0.69
C VAL A 73 6.97 17.44 -0.38
N MET A 74 7.10 18.77 -0.39
CA MET A 74 6.38 19.64 -1.34
C MET A 74 6.80 19.43 -2.79
N LYS A 75 7.97 18.85 -3.03
CA LYS A 75 8.45 18.51 -4.37
C LYS A 75 7.90 17.16 -4.89
N TRP A 76 7.32 16.35 -4.01
CA TRP A 76 6.85 15.04 -4.37
C TRP A 76 5.45 15.11 -4.98
N LYS A 77 5.18 14.24 -5.95
CA LYS A 77 3.85 14.09 -6.50
C LYS A 77 2.90 13.49 -5.46
N LYS A 78 1.65 13.82 -5.57
CA LYS A 78 0.60 13.39 -4.64
C LYS A 78 -0.02 12.09 -5.08
N ARG A 79 -0.49 11.30 -4.12
CA ARG A 79 -1.38 10.18 -4.36
C ARG A 79 -2.78 10.66 -4.76
N GLU A 80 -3.54 9.84 -5.48
CA GLU A 80 -4.90 10.16 -5.93
C GLU A 80 -5.84 10.47 -4.77
N ILE A 81 -5.70 9.72 -3.66
CA ILE A 81 -6.50 9.93 -2.44
C ILE A 81 -6.28 11.29 -1.75
N PHE A 82 -5.29 12.06 -2.18
CA PHE A 82 -5.04 13.41 -1.64
C PHE A 82 -6.24 14.34 -1.80
N SER A 83 -6.99 14.21 -2.91
CA SER A 83 -8.18 15.03 -3.15
C SER A 83 -9.24 14.85 -2.07
N VAL A 84 -9.49 13.62 -1.62
CA VAL A 84 -10.47 13.32 -0.58
C VAL A 84 -10.09 13.98 0.76
N LEU A 85 -8.79 13.90 1.12
CA LEU A 85 -8.28 14.55 2.32
C LEU A 85 -8.36 16.08 2.23
N HIS A 86 -8.05 16.64 1.05
CA HIS A 86 -8.18 18.05 0.76
C HIS A 86 -9.63 18.51 0.90
N ASP A 87 -10.57 17.82 0.26
CA ASP A 87 -12.00 18.16 0.26
C ASP A 87 -12.60 18.12 1.67
N TYR A 88 -12.16 17.20 2.53
CA TYR A 88 -12.54 17.19 3.93
C TYR A 88 -12.07 18.46 4.66
N VAL A 89 -10.82 18.86 4.50
CA VAL A 89 -10.25 20.00 5.26
C VAL A 89 -10.83 21.34 4.79
N TYR A 90 -11.11 21.48 3.50
CA TYR A 90 -11.68 22.70 2.91
C TYR A 90 -13.22 22.70 2.84
N GLY A 91 -13.85 21.56 3.06
CA GLY A 91 -15.30 21.41 3.04
C GLY A 91 -15.99 21.94 4.31
N GLU A 92 -17.32 21.98 4.28
CA GLU A 92 -18.16 22.55 5.35
C GLU A 92 -18.47 21.58 6.51
N SER A 93 -18.16 20.29 6.40
CA SER A 93 -18.39 19.30 7.45
C SER A 93 -17.58 19.63 8.71
N ASN A 94 -18.24 19.93 9.83
CA ASN A 94 -17.60 20.42 11.04
C ASN A 94 -17.80 19.55 12.28
N ASP A 95 -18.52 18.42 12.17
CA ASP A 95 -18.91 17.56 13.28
C ASP A 95 -18.30 16.15 13.22
N ARG A 96 -17.56 15.85 12.17
CA ARG A 96 -16.93 14.55 11.94
C ARG A 96 -15.42 14.67 11.84
N VAL A 97 -14.73 13.64 12.27
CA VAL A 97 -13.27 13.51 12.10
C VAL A 97 -12.94 12.76 10.82
N MET A 98 -11.80 13.03 10.21
CA MET A 98 -11.25 12.22 9.11
C MET A 98 -10.23 11.23 9.69
N ILE A 99 -10.42 9.96 9.40
CA ILE A 99 -9.50 8.88 9.76
C ILE A 99 -8.74 8.44 8.52
N LEU A 100 -7.42 8.61 8.54
CA LEU A 100 -6.49 8.23 7.49
C LEU A 100 -5.69 7.00 7.95
N TYR A 101 -6.03 5.80 7.48
CA TYR A 101 -5.43 4.56 7.98
C TYR A 101 -4.91 3.64 6.88
N GLY A 102 -4.22 2.57 7.24
CA GLY A 102 -3.69 1.57 6.33
C GLY A 102 -2.22 1.23 6.60
N LEU A 103 -1.65 0.35 5.80
CA LEU A 103 -0.29 -0.17 5.94
C LEU A 103 0.78 0.92 6.10
N ARG A 104 1.85 0.58 6.79
CA ARG A 104 3.07 1.42 6.77
C ARG A 104 3.61 1.57 5.37
N ARG A 105 4.22 2.74 5.10
CA ARG A 105 4.86 3.08 3.81
C ARG A 105 3.87 3.26 2.65
N THR A 106 2.59 3.52 2.93
CA THR A 106 1.59 3.90 1.92
C THR A 106 1.43 5.41 1.76
N GLY A 107 2.20 6.22 2.50
CA GLY A 107 2.29 7.67 2.32
C GLY A 107 1.39 8.52 3.21
N LYS A 108 0.72 7.99 4.24
CA LYS A 108 -0.19 8.74 5.14
C LYS A 108 0.40 10.04 5.67
N THR A 109 1.51 9.96 6.40
CA THR A 109 2.20 11.14 6.93
C THR A 109 2.65 12.11 5.83
N THR A 110 3.01 11.59 4.64
CA THR A 110 3.38 12.41 3.47
C THR A 110 2.19 13.20 2.97
N LEU A 111 1.01 12.59 2.84
CA LEU A 111 -0.23 13.26 2.44
C LEU A 111 -0.61 14.39 3.39
N VAL A 112 -0.55 14.13 4.70
CA VAL A 112 -0.79 15.16 5.73
C VAL A 112 0.19 16.32 5.61
N ARG A 113 1.48 16.03 5.43
CA ARG A 113 2.52 17.06 5.26
C ARG A 113 2.32 17.88 4.00
N GLN A 114 1.97 17.26 2.89
CA GLN A 114 1.65 17.94 1.63
C GLN A 114 0.42 18.83 1.79
N LEU A 115 -0.62 18.36 2.47
CA LEU A 115 -1.82 19.15 2.71
C LEU A 115 -1.53 20.38 3.57
N ILE A 116 -0.82 20.22 4.69
CA ILE A 116 -0.42 21.34 5.55
C ILE A 116 0.41 22.36 4.75
N GLY A 117 1.29 21.89 3.87
CA GLY A 117 2.13 22.76 3.04
C GLY A 117 1.35 23.55 1.98
N GLU A 118 0.17 23.09 1.56
CA GLU A 118 -0.70 23.77 0.58
C GLU A 118 -1.72 24.73 1.23
N MET A 119 -1.92 24.62 2.53
CA MET A 119 -2.81 25.53 3.23
C MET A 119 -2.35 26.98 3.09
N SER A 120 -3.31 27.89 3.01
CA SER A 120 -3.01 29.33 3.05
C SER A 120 -2.25 29.70 4.34
N SER A 121 -1.49 30.78 4.31
CA SER A 121 -0.75 31.25 5.50
C SER A 121 -1.67 31.50 6.69
N GLU A 122 -2.91 31.92 6.46
CA GLU A 122 -3.90 32.11 7.53
C GLU A 122 -4.32 30.76 8.15
N MET A 123 -4.58 29.75 7.33
CA MET A 123 -4.90 28.40 7.82
C MET A 123 -3.73 27.77 8.54
N GLN A 124 -2.51 27.91 8.01
CA GLN A 124 -1.29 27.39 8.66
C GLN A 124 -1.06 27.98 10.04
N MET A 125 -1.38 29.27 10.24
CA MET A 125 -1.30 29.90 11.59
C MET A 125 -2.27 29.28 12.59
N LYS A 126 -3.35 28.65 12.12
CA LYS A 126 -4.35 27.95 12.93
C LYS A 126 -4.22 26.43 12.87
N THR A 127 -3.08 25.93 12.40
CA THR A 127 -2.82 24.50 12.20
C THR A 127 -1.81 23.97 13.21
N ALA A 128 -2.10 22.80 13.78
CA ALA A 128 -1.21 22.02 14.62
C ALA A 128 -1.05 20.61 14.09
N PHE A 129 0.15 20.05 14.24
CA PHE A 129 0.44 18.64 13.98
C PHE A 129 0.91 17.99 15.27
N VAL A 130 0.31 16.87 15.64
CA VAL A 130 0.57 16.12 16.87
C VAL A 130 1.12 14.75 16.50
N GLN A 131 2.35 14.46 16.94
CA GLN A 131 2.94 13.14 16.78
C GLN A 131 2.76 12.33 18.04
N LEU A 132 2.09 11.19 17.93
CA LEU A 132 1.87 10.31 19.07
C LEU A 132 2.83 9.11 19.09
N SER A 133 2.96 8.53 20.27
CA SER A 133 3.75 7.34 20.54
C SER A 133 3.13 6.56 21.70
N SER A 134 3.54 5.33 21.93
CA SER A 134 3.07 4.50 23.04
C SER A 134 3.39 5.02 24.46
N ARG A 135 4.08 6.18 24.55
CA ARG A 135 4.37 6.85 25.84
C ARG A 135 3.28 7.82 26.24
N HIS A 136 2.44 8.23 25.28
CA HIS A 136 1.38 9.21 25.53
C HIS A 136 0.08 8.51 25.92
N SER A 137 -0.79 9.27 26.60
CA SER A 137 -2.13 8.87 27.01
C SER A 137 -3.19 9.76 26.36
N LEU A 138 -4.43 9.28 26.28
CA LEU A 138 -5.55 10.05 25.77
C LEU A 138 -5.81 11.30 26.65
N ALA A 139 -5.54 11.21 27.95
CA ALA A 139 -5.67 12.35 28.86
C ALA A 139 -4.69 13.50 28.51
N GLU A 140 -3.46 13.16 28.12
CA GLU A 140 -2.48 14.15 27.65
C GLU A 140 -2.88 14.77 26.31
N VAL A 141 -3.40 13.97 25.39
CA VAL A 141 -3.95 14.44 24.12
C VAL A 141 -5.13 15.39 24.35
N ASN A 142 -6.07 15.03 25.23
CA ASN A 142 -7.20 15.86 25.60
C ASN A 142 -6.75 17.21 26.19
N HIS A 143 -5.73 17.19 27.07
CA HIS A 143 -5.14 18.42 27.61
C HIS A 143 -4.63 19.33 26.49
N ASP A 144 -3.86 18.76 25.55
CA ASP A 144 -3.25 19.51 24.45
C ASP A 144 -4.29 20.05 23.47
N PHE A 145 -5.35 19.29 23.19
CA PHE A 145 -6.45 19.75 22.35
C PHE A 145 -7.21 20.92 22.96
N LYS A 146 -7.53 20.89 24.27
CA LYS A 146 -8.12 22.01 24.98
C LYS A 146 -7.24 23.26 24.94
N LEU A 147 -5.93 23.07 25.08
CA LEU A 147 -4.96 24.15 24.98
C LEU A 147 -4.91 24.70 23.54
N LEU A 148 -4.86 23.86 22.51
CA LEU A 148 -4.91 24.27 21.11
C LEU A 148 -6.19 25.03 20.79
N GLU A 149 -7.34 24.55 21.23
CA GLU A 149 -8.64 25.22 21.06
C GLU A 149 -8.63 26.64 21.71
N SER A 150 -8.15 26.73 22.95
CA SER A 150 -8.06 28.00 23.67
C SER A 150 -7.12 29.01 23.00
N LEU A 151 -6.11 28.54 22.29
CA LEU A 151 -5.17 29.33 21.51
C LEU A 151 -5.68 29.67 20.10
N GLY A 152 -6.86 29.17 19.70
CA GLY A 152 -7.53 29.48 18.44
C GLY A 152 -7.09 28.59 17.25
N TYR A 153 -6.46 27.46 17.52
CA TYR A 153 -6.17 26.47 16.48
C TYR A 153 -7.46 25.82 15.99
N ARG A 154 -7.55 25.56 14.69
CA ARG A 154 -8.75 25.03 14.04
C ARG A 154 -8.50 23.77 13.23
N TYR A 155 -7.28 23.54 12.80
CA TYR A 155 -6.88 22.40 11.98
C TYR A 155 -5.87 21.57 12.75
N VAL A 156 -6.23 20.36 13.16
CA VAL A 156 -5.38 19.50 13.97
C VAL A 156 -5.18 18.16 13.26
N PHE A 157 -3.92 17.84 12.99
CA PHE A 157 -3.52 16.59 12.39
C PHE A 157 -2.80 15.76 13.44
N VAL A 158 -3.31 14.56 13.71
CA VAL A 158 -2.73 13.63 14.69
C VAL A 158 -2.17 12.42 13.97
N ASP A 159 -0.89 12.12 14.13
CA ASP A 159 -0.25 10.96 13.51
C ASP A 159 0.04 9.88 14.55
N GLU A 160 -0.14 8.61 14.12
CA GLU A 160 0.01 7.40 14.93
C GLU A 160 -0.93 7.37 16.16
N VAL A 161 -2.18 7.82 16.01
CA VAL A 161 -3.15 7.88 17.12
C VAL A 161 -3.46 6.49 17.70
N THR A 162 -3.41 5.45 16.91
CA THR A 162 -3.61 4.06 17.35
C THR A 162 -2.49 3.54 18.25
N MET A 163 -1.42 4.32 18.48
CA MET A 163 -0.40 4.00 19.49
C MET A 163 -0.87 4.25 20.93
N LEU A 164 -1.98 4.95 21.12
CA LEU A 164 -2.60 5.13 22.44
C LEU A 164 -3.31 3.84 22.88
N GLN A 165 -3.08 3.43 24.11
CA GLN A 165 -3.68 2.19 24.66
C GLN A 165 -5.20 2.29 24.85
N ASP A 166 -5.68 3.51 25.14
CA ASP A 166 -7.08 3.84 25.42
C ASP A 166 -7.80 4.49 24.22
N PHE A 167 -7.24 4.32 23.00
CA PHE A 167 -7.77 5.00 21.81
C PHE A 167 -9.20 4.56 21.48
N ILE A 168 -9.47 3.25 21.44
CA ILE A 168 -10.80 2.74 21.05
C ILE A 168 -11.88 3.28 21.99
N GLU A 169 -11.67 3.15 23.30
CA GLU A 169 -12.65 3.56 24.32
C GLU A 169 -12.89 5.07 24.35
N GLY A 170 -11.92 5.85 23.94
CA GLY A 170 -12.00 7.31 24.03
C GLY A 170 -12.02 8.04 22.68
N ALA A 171 -12.14 7.36 21.56
CA ALA A 171 -12.09 7.96 20.23
C ALA A 171 -13.20 8.98 19.98
N ALA A 172 -14.38 8.82 20.60
CA ALA A 172 -15.49 9.77 20.56
C ALA A 172 -15.13 11.18 21.06
N LEU A 173 -14.09 11.31 21.90
CA LEU A 173 -13.58 12.60 22.37
C LEU A 173 -13.26 13.56 21.21
N PHE A 174 -12.64 13.05 20.15
CA PHE A 174 -12.22 13.88 19.02
C PHE A 174 -13.40 14.44 18.24
N SER A 175 -14.48 13.67 18.12
CA SER A 175 -15.69 14.06 17.42
C SER A 175 -16.61 14.89 18.32
N ASP A 176 -17.01 14.36 19.46
CA ASP A 176 -18.08 14.93 20.30
C ASP A 176 -17.68 16.24 20.99
N ILE A 177 -16.39 16.42 21.27
CA ILE A 177 -15.92 17.64 21.94
C ILE A 177 -15.30 18.59 20.92
N PHE A 178 -14.29 18.14 20.17
CA PHE A 178 -13.45 19.05 19.41
C PHE A 178 -13.96 19.30 17.98
N ALA A 179 -14.37 18.26 17.24
CA ALA A 179 -14.96 18.49 15.92
C ALA A 179 -16.30 19.23 16.02
N ALA A 180 -17.14 18.88 17.01
CA ALA A 180 -18.39 19.59 17.29
C ALA A 180 -18.19 21.07 17.65
N SER A 181 -17.03 21.46 18.21
CA SER A 181 -16.66 22.86 18.44
C SER A 181 -16.13 23.57 17.19
N GLY A 182 -16.10 22.91 16.04
CA GLY A 182 -15.69 23.44 14.75
C GLY A 182 -14.20 23.26 14.43
N MET A 183 -13.50 22.33 15.08
CA MET A 183 -12.15 21.94 14.70
C MET A 183 -12.19 20.90 13.56
N LYS A 184 -11.34 21.06 12.57
CA LYS A 184 -11.06 20.04 11.55
C LYS A 184 -9.96 19.11 12.04
N ILE A 185 -10.29 17.85 12.21
CA ILE A 185 -9.38 16.87 12.82
C ILE A 185 -9.14 15.73 11.86
N VAL A 186 -7.86 15.47 11.59
CA VAL A 186 -7.41 14.30 10.83
C VAL A 186 -6.61 13.41 11.76
N LEU A 187 -7.12 12.21 12.01
CA LEU A 187 -6.45 11.18 12.78
C LEU A 187 -5.76 10.22 11.81
N SER A 188 -4.48 9.93 11.96
CA SER A 188 -3.80 8.94 11.15
C SER A 188 -3.13 7.86 12.00
N GLY A 189 -3.09 6.65 11.43
CA GLY A 189 -2.47 5.52 12.08
C GLY A 189 -2.30 4.32 11.14
N THR A 190 -1.48 3.39 11.58
CA THR A 190 -1.15 2.19 10.81
C THR A 190 -1.99 0.97 11.21
N ASP A 191 -2.64 1.01 12.36
CA ASP A 191 -3.46 -0.08 12.86
C ASP A 191 -4.89 0.01 12.32
N SER A 192 -5.19 -0.83 11.32
CA SER A 192 -6.52 -0.88 10.72
C SER A 192 -7.58 -1.39 11.70
N LEU A 193 -7.25 -2.35 12.57
CA LEU A 193 -8.18 -2.87 13.55
C LEU A 193 -8.60 -1.82 14.58
N GLY A 194 -7.64 -1.06 15.10
CA GLY A 194 -7.94 0.01 16.05
C GLY A 194 -8.95 1.00 15.52
N PHE A 195 -8.90 1.30 14.21
CA PHE A 195 -9.88 2.20 13.60
C PHE A 195 -11.21 1.52 13.30
N VAL A 196 -11.22 0.27 12.82
CA VAL A 196 -12.46 -0.49 12.56
C VAL A 196 -13.27 -0.63 13.86
N PHE A 197 -12.65 -1.08 14.95
CA PHE A 197 -13.34 -1.19 16.24
C PHE A 197 -13.78 0.18 16.80
N SER A 198 -12.96 1.20 16.63
CA SER A 198 -13.35 2.56 17.06
C SER A 198 -14.53 3.10 16.26
N GLU A 199 -14.64 2.76 14.96
CA GLU A 199 -15.78 3.14 14.14
C GLU A 199 -17.05 2.44 14.63
N ASP A 200 -17.00 1.13 14.84
CA ASP A 200 -18.15 0.34 15.25
C ASP A 200 -18.67 0.74 16.64
N GLU A 201 -17.78 1.06 17.58
CA GLU A 201 -18.13 1.32 18.97
C GLU A 201 -18.34 2.81 19.28
N GLN A 202 -17.37 3.66 18.94
CA GLN A 202 -17.29 5.04 19.45
C GLN A 202 -17.46 6.10 18.36
N LEU A 203 -17.07 5.81 17.13
CA LEU A 203 -17.07 6.77 16.01
C LEU A 203 -18.14 6.50 14.97
N TYR A 204 -19.10 5.65 15.26
CA TYR A 204 -20.21 5.36 14.34
C TYR A 204 -20.91 6.66 13.94
N ASP A 205 -21.02 6.89 12.60
CA ASP A 205 -21.54 8.12 11.97
C ASP A 205 -20.83 9.44 12.39
N ARG A 206 -19.67 9.37 13.06
CA ARG A 206 -18.88 10.52 13.56
C ARG A 206 -17.55 10.70 12.84
N CYS A 207 -17.25 9.83 11.88
CA CYS A 207 -16.01 9.92 11.14
C CYS A 207 -16.20 9.66 9.64
N PHE A 208 -15.18 10.06 8.88
CA PHE A 208 -14.97 9.64 7.50
C PHE A 208 -13.72 8.74 7.47
N LEU A 209 -13.88 7.53 6.98
CA LEU A 209 -12.75 6.61 6.82
C LEU A 209 -12.09 6.79 5.46
N LEU A 210 -10.80 7.04 5.46
CA LEU A 210 -9.98 7.08 4.27
C LEU A 210 -8.86 6.04 4.36
N HIS A 211 -9.06 4.93 3.69
CA HIS A 211 -8.10 3.83 3.66
C HIS A 211 -7.00 4.10 2.63
N THR A 212 -5.74 4.17 3.09
CA THR A 212 -4.57 4.22 2.20
C THR A 212 -4.17 2.79 1.84
N THR A 213 -4.80 2.25 0.81
CA THR A 213 -4.48 0.93 0.28
C THR A 213 -3.03 0.85 -0.23
N PHE A 214 -2.61 -0.33 -0.68
CA PHE A 214 -1.35 -0.49 -1.41
C PHE A 214 -1.24 0.54 -2.55
N ILE A 215 -0.03 0.75 -3.07
CA ILE A 215 0.19 1.68 -4.19
C ILE A 215 0.01 0.92 -5.50
N PRO A 216 -1.09 1.19 -6.26
CA PRO A 216 -1.33 0.56 -7.54
C PRO A 216 -0.33 1.02 -8.60
N TYR A 217 -0.23 0.28 -9.70
CA TYR A 217 0.71 0.58 -10.80
C TYR A 217 0.60 2.02 -11.31
N ARG A 218 -0.62 2.53 -11.49
CA ARG A 218 -0.86 3.90 -11.99
C ARG A 218 -0.28 4.98 -11.07
N GLU A 219 -0.36 4.78 -9.76
CA GLU A 219 0.22 5.70 -8.78
C GLU A 219 1.73 5.48 -8.62
N PHE A 220 2.20 4.24 -8.65
CA PHE A 220 3.60 3.89 -8.54
C PHE A 220 4.45 4.59 -9.62
N GLU A 221 4.01 4.54 -10.87
CA GLU A 221 4.67 5.26 -11.96
C GLU A 221 4.57 6.77 -11.77
N ASN A 222 3.39 7.29 -11.45
CA ASN A 222 3.19 8.73 -11.30
C ASN A 222 3.95 9.32 -10.10
N VAL A 223 3.87 8.68 -8.94
CA VAL A 223 4.40 9.23 -7.68
C VAL A 223 5.89 8.97 -7.52
N LEU A 224 6.36 7.77 -7.88
CA LEU A 224 7.75 7.35 -7.71
C LEU A 224 8.61 7.53 -8.97
N GLY A 225 7.99 7.79 -10.13
CA GLY A 225 8.69 7.95 -11.41
C GLY A 225 9.31 6.64 -11.94
N VAL A 226 8.85 5.49 -11.46
CA VAL A 226 9.37 4.18 -11.84
C VAL A 226 8.48 3.57 -12.91
N VAL A 227 9.02 3.47 -14.13
CA VAL A 227 8.29 3.06 -15.33
C VAL A 227 8.48 1.57 -15.61
N GLY A 228 7.40 0.91 -16.01
CA GLY A 228 7.41 -0.45 -16.53
C GLY A 228 6.87 -1.49 -15.55
N ILE A 229 6.04 -2.39 -16.09
CA ILE A 229 5.38 -3.44 -15.31
C ILE A 229 6.40 -4.38 -14.61
N ASP A 230 7.53 -4.68 -15.25
CA ASP A 230 8.56 -5.53 -14.64
C ASP A 230 9.18 -4.87 -13.40
N ARG A 231 9.35 -3.54 -13.43
CA ARG A 231 9.83 -2.79 -12.28
C ARG A 231 8.79 -2.74 -11.16
N PHE A 232 7.52 -2.64 -11.51
CA PHE A 232 6.45 -2.73 -10.53
C PHE A 232 6.36 -4.12 -9.89
N ILE A 233 6.56 -5.20 -10.66
CA ILE A 233 6.64 -6.56 -10.13
C ILE A 233 7.80 -6.69 -9.12
N GLU A 234 8.96 -6.12 -9.44
CA GLU A 234 10.16 -6.22 -8.61
C GLU A 234 10.12 -5.36 -7.34
N PHE A 235 9.46 -4.20 -7.36
CA PHE A 235 9.58 -3.17 -6.32
C PHE A 235 8.26 -2.56 -5.87
N GLY A 236 7.14 -2.92 -6.49
CA GLY A 236 5.84 -2.26 -6.27
C GLY A 236 5.16 -2.61 -4.96
N GLY A 237 4.13 -1.83 -4.65
CA GLY A 237 3.22 -2.02 -3.52
C GLY A 237 3.39 -1.02 -2.38
N THR A 238 4.56 -0.43 -2.16
CA THR A 238 4.81 0.59 -1.14
C THR A 238 5.62 1.77 -1.64
N MET A 239 5.54 2.91 -0.94
CA MET A 239 6.36 4.10 -1.23
C MET A 239 7.77 4.01 -0.63
N SER A 240 8.09 2.99 0.11
CA SER A 240 9.43 2.86 0.65
C SER A 240 10.39 2.37 -0.41
N MET A 241 11.00 3.32 -0.99
CA MET A 241 12.35 3.13 -1.51
C MET A 241 13.23 3.08 -0.28
N GLY A 242 13.74 1.91 0.09
CA GLY A 242 14.52 1.73 1.29
C GLY A 242 15.68 2.68 1.42
N GLY A 243 16.21 2.74 2.62
CA GLY A 243 17.24 3.69 2.95
C GLY A 243 18.28 3.74 1.85
N SER A 244 18.50 4.94 1.33
CA SER A 244 19.53 5.22 0.34
C SER A 244 20.87 4.72 0.86
N ASN A 245 21.28 3.56 0.38
CA ASN A 245 22.67 3.20 0.49
C ASN A 245 23.41 4.17 -0.43
N TYR A 246 24.31 4.97 0.08
CA TYR A 246 25.05 5.99 -0.66
C TYR A 246 25.71 5.50 -1.96
N ASN A 247 25.76 4.19 -2.16
CA ASN A 247 26.42 3.53 -3.28
C ASN A 247 25.48 2.80 -4.26
N THR A 248 24.16 2.78 -4.06
CA THR A 248 23.25 2.09 -4.99
C THR A 248 21.88 2.78 -5.04
N ASP A 249 21.48 3.28 -6.20
CA ASP A 249 20.12 3.73 -6.54
C ASP A 249 19.12 2.55 -6.59
N ARG A 250 19.18 1.61 -5.64
CA ARG A 250 18.37 0.40 -5.67
C ARG A 250 17.20 0.46 -4.69
N PHE A 251 16.04 0.10 -5.18
CA PHE A 251 14.81 -0.07 -4.42
C PHE A 251 14.88 -1.24 -3.43
N THR A 252 14.11 -1.19 -2.34
CA THR A 252 14.36 -1.99 -1.14
C THR A 252 13.82 -3.40 -1.12
N PHE A 253 12.90 -3.77 -1.98
CA PHE A 253 12.47 -5.17 -2.01
C PHE A 253 13.37 -6.06 -2.87
N ALA A 254 14.56 -5.62 -3.23
CA ALA A 254 15.47 -6.40 -4.05
C ALA A 254 16.02 -7.67 -3.37
N THR A 255 15.83 -7.85 -2.06
CA THR A 255 16.36 -8.99 -1.30
C THR A 255 15.35 -9.57 -0.32
N LYS A 256 15.48 -10.89 -0.01
CA LYS A 256 14.69 -11.55 1.04
C LYS A 256 14.80 -10.81 2.37
N LYS A 257 16.00 -10.41 2.77
CA LYS A 257 16.24 -9.68 4.01
C LYS A 257 15.39 -8.41 4.13
N SER A 258 15.28 -7.61 3.06
CA SER A 258 14.45 -6.40 3.08
C SER A 258 12.95 -6.70 3.09
N ALA A 259 12.53 -7.82 2.51
CA ALA A 259 11.17 -8.33 2.59
C ALA A 259 10.82 -8.78 4.01
N ASP A 260 11.69 -9.58 4.64
CA ASP A 260 11.51 -10.06 6.00
C ASP A 260 11.52 -8.90 7.02
N GLU A 261 12.42 -7.93 6.87
CA GLU A 261 12.46 -6.71 7.68
C GLU A 261 11.16 -5.87 7.55
N TYR A 262 10.53 -5.89 6.38
CA TYR A 262 9.23 -5.24 6.20
C TYR A 262 8.11 -5.99 6.91
N VAL A 263 8.04 -7.31 6.77
CA VAL A 263 7.05 -8.14 7.49
C VAL A 263 7.18 -7.94 8.99
N ASP A 264 8.40 -7.98 9.51
CA ASP A 264 8.69 -7.74 10.93
C ASP A 264 8.25 -6.34 11.40
N SER A 265 8.69 -5.31 10.70
CA SER A 265 8.56 -3.92 11.17
C SER A 265 7.21 -3.30 10.87
N ALA A 266 6.57 -3.70 9.76
CA ALA A 266 5.34 -3.10 9.29
C ALA A 266 4.09 -3.94 9.58
N ILE A 267 4.23 -5.25 9.67
CA ILE A 267 3.11 -6.17 9.86
C ILE A 267 3.13 -6.74 11.27
N ALA A 268 4.13 -7.56 11.62
CA ALA A 268 4.15 -8.27 12.88
C ALA A 268 4.12 -7.34 14.10
N ARG A 269 4.89 -6.25 14.09
CA ARG A 269 4.86 -5.26 15.18
C ARG A 269 3.52 -4.53 15.29
N ASN A 270 2.84 -4.34 14.17
CA ASN A 270 1.52 -3.72 14.16
C ASN A 270 0.50 -4.64 14.85
N ILE A 271 0.49 -5.93 14.47
CA ILE A 271 -0.35 -6.95 15.09
C ILE A 271 -0.05 -7.08 16.58
N GLN A 272 1.24 -7.16 16.96
CA GLN A 272 1.65 -7.21 18.37
C GLN A 272 1.15 -6.01 19.17
N HIS A 273 1.20 -4.82 18.58
CA HIS A 273 0.72 -3.61 19.23
C HIS A 273 -0.80 -3.66 19.41
N SER A 274 -1.54 -3.98 18.35
CA SER A 274 -2.98 -4.12 18.36
C SER A 274 -3.46 -5.12 19.42
N LEU A 275 -2.88 -6.31 19.47
CA LEU A 275 -3.21 -7.34 20.45
C LEU A 275 -2.91 -6.93 21.92
N LYS A 276 -1.94 -6.03 22.15
CA LYS A 276 -1.63 -5.51 23.48
C LYS A 276 -2.56 -4.39 23.93
N CYS A 277 -3.02 -3.57 22.98
CA CYS A 277 -3.81 -2.37 23.27
C CYS A 277 -5.30 -2.68 23.36
N TYR A 278 -5.78 -3.73 22.67
CA TYR A 278 -7.22 -3.93 22.50
C TYR A 278 -7.68 -5.29 23.03
N GLN A 279 -8.83 -5.28 23.69
CA GLN A 279 -9.53 -6.50 24.11
C GLN A 279 -10.51 -6.88 22.98
N HIS A 280 -10.13 -7.89 22.22
CA HIS A 280 -10.91 -8.32 21.04
C HIS A 280 -12.07 -9.26 21.38
N GLU A 281 -12.65 -9.24 22.57
CA GLU A 281 -13.79 -10.08 23.03
C GLU A 281 -13.64 -11.58 22.68
N GLY A 282 -12.41 -12.10 22.68
CA GLY A 282 -12.10 -13.48 22.30
C GLY A 282 -11.85 -13.71 20.81
N HIS A 283 -12.04 -12.70 19.96
CA HIS A 283 -11.56 -12.71 18.58
C HIS A 283 -10.02 -12.65 18.57
N PHE A 284 -9.36 -13.22 17.58
CA PHE A 284 -7.89 -13.35 17.51
C PHE A 284 -7.24 -14.04 18.73
N ARG A 285 -7.94 -14.97 19.33
CA ARG A 285 -7.44 -15.72 20.51
C ARG A 285 -6.16 -16.49 20.19
N SER A 286 -6.10 -17.12 19.03
CA SER A 286 -4.92 -17.88 18.61
C SER A 286 -3.73 -16.96 18.37
N LEU A 287 -3.93 -15.76 17.81
CA LEU A 287 -2.88 -14.75 17.66
C LEU A 287 -2.38 -14.26 19.03
N GLN A 288 -3.29 -14.09 20.00
CA GLN A 288 -2.92 -13.71 21.37
C GLN A 288 -2.06 -14.78 22.05
N GLU A 289 -2.37 -16.06 21.83
CA GLU A 289 -1.58 -17.18 22.33
C GLU A 289 -0.15 -17.15 21.75
N LEU A 290 -0.01 -16.94 20.43
CA LEU A 290 1.29 -16.76 19.76
C LEU A 290 2.06 -15.51 20.27
N CYS A 291 1.35 -14.42 20.52
CA CYS A 291 1.94 -13.20 21.05
C CYS A 291 2.51 -13.43 22.46
N ASN A 292 1.77 -14.10 23.33
CA ASN A 292 2.18 -14.43 24.68
C ASN A 292 3.37 -15.42 24.71
N ALA A 293 3.44 -16.31 23.73
CA ALA A 293 4.57 -17.24 23.56
C ALA A 293 5.82 -16.58 22.94
N GLY A 294 5.69 -15.34 22.43
CA GLY A 294 6.78 -14.66 21.72
C GLY A 294 7.01 -15.15 20.28
N GLU A 295 6.08 -15.95 19.73
CA GLU A 295 6.22 -16.65 18.44
C GLU A 295 5.41 -15.99 17.31
N LEU A 296 4.68 -14.92 17.60
CA LEU A 296 3.78 -14.28 16.64
C LEU A 296 4.48 -13.84 15.35
N THR A 297 5.65 -13.20 15.49
CA THR A 297 6.43 -12.73 14.33
C THR A 297 6.87 -13.89 13.45
N SER A 298 7.39 -14.96 14.05
CA SER A 298 7.79 -16.17 13.32
C SER A 298 6.61 -16.83 12.62
N ALA A 299 5.44 -16.88 13.26
CA ALA A 299 4.24 -17.43 12.68
C ALA A 299 3.72 -16.62 11.47
N ILE A 300 3.71 -15.28 11.57
CA ILE A 300 3.30 -14.40 10.47
C ILE A 300 4.26 -14.53 9.28
N ASN A 301 5.56 -14.41 9.53
CA ASN A 301 6.57 -14.58 8.49
C ASN A 301 6.38 -15.90 7.75
N ARG A 302 6.16 -16.96 8.48
CA ARG A 302 5.96 -18.29 7.95
C ARG A 302 4.68 -18.40 7.11
N VAL A 303 3.56 -17.83 7.54
CA VAL A 303 2.32 -17.83 6.75
C VAL A 303 2.50 -17.07 5.44
N VAL A 304 3.19 -15.92 5.47
CA VAL A 304 3.50 -15.13 4.28
C VAL A 304 4.48 -15.89 3.36
N GLU A 305 5.53 -16.49 3.91
CA GLU A 305 6.48 -17.33 3.16
C GLU A 305 5.79 -18.55 2.55
N ASP A 306 5.00 -19.30 3.30
CA ASP A 306 4.24 -20.45 2.81
C ASP A 306 3.35 -20.08 1.61
N GLY A 307 2.67 -18.94 1.69
CA GLY A 307 1.85 -18.41 0.58
C GLY A 307 2.68 -18.15 -0.67
N ASN A 308 3.86 -17.54 -0.52
CA ASN A 308 4.78 -17.25 -1.62
C ASN A 308 5.49 -18.50 -2.15
N HIS A 309 5.80 -19.45 -1.27
CA HIS A 309 6.37 -20.74 -1.68
C HIS A 309 5.37 -21.58 -2.47
N ARG A 310 4.10 -21.66 -2.01
CA ARG A 310 3.03 -22.34 -2.76
C ARG A 310 2.82 -21.71 -4.14
N PHE A 311 2.82 -20.39 -4.22
CA PHE A 311 2.76 -19.66 -5.48
C PHE A 311 3.91 -20.06 -6.41
N THR A 312 5.16 -20.08 -5.92
CA THR A 312 6.33 -20.44 -6.71
C THR A 312 6.27 -21.89 -7.19
N ILE A 313 5.84 -22.82 -6.32
CA ILE A 313 5.66 -24.23 -6.67
C ILE A 313 4.56 -24.39 -7.72
N ASP A 314 3.46 -23.66 -7.60
CA ASP A 314 2.37 -23.69 -8.60
C ASP A 314 2.85 -23.22 -9.96
N VAL A 315 3.62 -22.13 -10.02
CA VAL A 315 4.24 -21.63 -11.26
C VAL A 315 5.11 -22.72 -11.87
N LEU A 316 6.02 -23.29 -11.10
CA LEU A 316 6.93 -24.35 -11.57
C LEU A 316 6.16 -25.59 -12.03
N THR A 317 5.12 -26.00 -11.30
CA THR A 317 4.35 -27.22 -11.61
C THR A 317 3.47 -27.06 -12.84
N ARG A 318 2.84 -25.90 -13.04
CA ARG A 318 1.92 -25.65 -14.17
C ARG A 318 2.68 -25.45 -15.48
N ASN A 319 3.70 -24.61 -15.47
CA ASN A 319 4.39 -24.21 -16.68
C ASN A 319 5.31 -25.30 -17.23
N PHE A 320 5.83 -26.13 -16.35
CA PHE A 320 6.69 -27.24 -16.77
C PHE A 320 5.92 -28.53 -17.15
N LYS A 321 4.64 -28.65 -16.78
CA LYS A 321 3.77 -29.76 -17.25
C LYS A 321 3.09 -29.48 -18.58
N SER A 322 3.04 -28.24 -19.06
CA SER A 322 2.42 -27.94 -20.35
C SER A 322 3.28 -28.49 -21.49
N GLY A 323 2.68 -29.22 -22.45
CA GLY A 323 3.34 -29.92 -23.54
C GLY A 323 4.20 -29.06 -24.51
N ASP A 324 4.38 -27.78 -24.21
CA ASP A 324 5.24 -26.85 -24.94
C ASP A 324 6.74 -27.18 -24.77
N LEU A 325 7.16 -27.79 -23.64
CA LEU A 325 8.51 -28.30 -23.46
C LEU A 325 8.81 -29.47 -24.41
N LYS A 326 7.85 -30.39 -24.58
CA LYS A 326 7.99 -31.48 -25.57
C LYS A 326 8.06 -30.97 -27.00
N ARG A 327 7.39 -29.84 -27.30
CA ARG A 327 7.48 -29.19 -28.63
C ARG A 327 8.77 -28.39 -28.82
N SER A 328 9.28 -27.75 -27.76
CA SER A 328 10.61 -27.11 -27.80
C SER A 328 11.71 -28.15 -28.05
N GLN A 329 11.65 -29.32 -27.41
CA GLN A 329 12.56 -30.43 -27.70
C GLN A 329 12.49 -30.88 -29.17
N ALA A 330 11.29 -30.96 -29.75
CA ALA A 330 11.13 -31.37 -31.16
C ALA A 330 11.65 -30.32 -32.14
N ASN A 331 11.54 -29.03 -31.84
CA ASN A 331 12.05 -27.93 -32.67
C ASN A 331 13.57 -27.77 -32.55
N LEU A 332 14.16 -27.99 -31.38
CA LEU A 332 15.61 -27.92 -31.14
C LEU A 332 16.38 -29.08 -31.74
N ARG A 333 15.76 -30.25 -31.94
CA ARG A 333 16.36 -31.36 -32.70
C ARG A 333 16.58 -31.04 -34.18
N ARG A 334 15.95 -29.98 -34.72
CA ARG A 334 16.15 -29.50 -36.09
C ARG A 334 17.31 -28.51 -36.24
N ASP A 335 17.75 -27.84 -35.16
CA ASP A 335 18.82 -26.85 -35.20
C ASP A 335 20.14 -27.45 -34.66
N ARG A 336 20.86 -28.16 -35.51
CA ARG A 336 22.13 -28.85 -35.18
C ARG A 336 23.31 -27.90 -34.83
N PHE A 337 23.13 -26.59 -34.80
CA PHE A 337 24.21 -25.59 -34.64
C PHE A 337 24.12 -24.68 -33.42
N LYS A 338 23.22 -24.91 -32.48
CA LYS A 338 23.19 -24.14 -31.22
C LYS A 338 23.32 -25.06 -30.01
N PRO A 339 24.08 -24.63 -28.96
CA PRO A 339 24.22 -25.45 -27.76
C PRO A 339 22.84 -25.72 -27.15
N THR A 340 22.59 -26.96 -26.80
CA THR A 340 21.39 -27.48 -26.15
C THR A 340 20.98 -26.61 -24.98
N ASP A 341 19.69 -26.24 -24.94
CA ASP A 341 19.08 -25.50 -23.80
C ASP A 341 19.34 -26.32 -22.53
N VAL A 342 19.89 -25.68 -21.52
CA VAL A 342 20.32 -26.31 -20.28
C VAL A 342 19.17 -26.97 -19.54
N LEU A 343 17.95 -26.44 -19.69
CA LEU A 343 16.76 -27.07 -19.13
C LEU A 343 16.43 -28.45 -19.72
N ASP A 344 16.96 -28.80 -20.88
CA ASP A 344 16.84 -30.15 -21.42
C ASP A 344 17.71 -31.19 -20.65
N ARG A 345 18.66 -30.72 -19.84
CA ARG A 345 19.51 -31.55 -18.97
C ARG A 345 19.00 -31.64 -17.54
N VAL A 346 18.18 -30.70 -17.09
CA VAL A 346 17.63 -30.68 -15.75
C VAL A 346 16.27 -31.39 -15.76
N ASP A 347 16.17 -32.48 -15.02
CA ASP A 347 14.90 -33.13 -14.78
C ASP A 347 14.01 -32.23 -13.90
N ILE A 348 13.01 -31.63 -14.54
CA ILE A 348 12.09 -30.65 -13.93
C ILE A 348 11.28 -31.30 -12.82
N ASP A 349 10.92 -32.55 -12.95
CA ASP A 349 10.22 -33.31 -11.91
C ASP A 349 11.13 -33.46 -10.67
N SER A 350 12.43 -33.68 -10.86
CA SER A 350 13.43 -33.65 -9.78
C SER A 350 13.57 -32.28 -9.14
N VAL A 351 13.61 -31.18 -9.91
CA VAL A 351 13.69 -29.82 -9.40
C VAL A 351 12.45 -29.49 -8.56
N THR A 352 11.26 -29.78 -9.08
CA THR A 352 10.00 -29.51 -8.37
C THR A 352 9.89 -30.37 -7.09
N LYS A 353 10.31 -31.62 -7.16
CA LYS A 353 10.35 -32.52 -6.01
C LYS A 353 11.32 -32.01 -4.95
N ARG A 354 12.52 -31.60 -5.36
CA ARG A 354 13.54 -31.08 -4.45
C ARG A 354 13.14 -29.75 -3.81
N LEU A 355 12.49 -28.85 -4.55
CA LEU A 355 11.88 -27.64 -3.99
C LEU A 355 10.89 -27.97 -2.87
N LYS A 356 10.00 -28.92 -3.11
CA LYS A 356 9.04 -29.37 -2.12
C LYS A 356 9.75 -29.96 -0.88
N GLU A 357 10.79 -30.73 -1.10
CA GLU A 357 11.58 -31.31 0.00
C GLU A 357 12.31 -30.24 0.80
N LEU A 358 12.94 -29.25 0.15
CA LEU A 358 13.61 -28.13 0.81
C LEU A 358 12.63 -27.29 1.65
N LEU A 359 11.44 -27.05 1.11
CA LEU A 359 10.37 -26.36 1.84
C LEU A 359 9.90 -27.15 3.06
N LEU A 360 9.71 -28.45 2.92
CA LEU A 360 9.32 -29.35 4.02
C LEU A 360 10.42 -29.48 5.08
N ILE A 361 11.68 -29.42 4.68
CA ILE A 361 12.83 -29.44 5.61
C ILE A 361 12.87 -28.14 6.42
N LYS A 362 12.77 -26.99 5.76
CA LYS A 362 12.65 -25.68 6.44
C LYS A 362 11.48 -25.64 7.39
N ASP A 363 10.33 -26.11 6.95
CA ASP A 363 9.13 -26.21 7.77
C ASP A 363 9.34 -27.04 9.06
N ARG A 364 10.22 -28.02 9.05
CA ARG A 364 10.53 -28.83 10.25
C ARG A 364 11.61 -28.23 11.13
N GLU A 365 12.62 -27.60 10.54
CA GLU A 365 13.78 -27.04 11.30
C GLU A 365 13.43 -25.75 12.04
N GLU A 366 12.46 -24.96 11.52
CA GLU A 366 12.01 -23.70 12.11
C GLU A 366 10.82 -23.88 13.09
N GLN A 367 10.36 -25.11 13.37
CA GLN A 367 9.23 -25.38 14.26
C GLN A 367 9.63 -25.35 15.74
N SER A 368 9.57 -24.17 16.37
CA SER A 368 9.45 -24.06 17.83
C SER A 368 7.99 -24.15 18.28
N VAL A 369 7.03 -23.68 17.45
CA VAL A 369 5.58 -23.76 17.72
C VAL A 369 4.84 -24.34 16.51
N ALA A 370 3.95 -25.29 16.75
CA ALA A 370 3.07 -25.83 15.71
C ALA A 370 2.00 -24.78 15.32
N ILE A 371 2.03 -24.30 14.08
CA ILE A 371 0.99 -23.40 13.55
C ILE A 371 -0.24 -24.22 13.22
N SER A 372 -1.33 -24.01 13.98
CA SER A 372 -2.65 -24.64 13.75
C SER A 372 -3.40 -23.98 12.58
N GLU A 373 -4.48 -24.61 12.13
CA GLU A 373 -5.36 -24.00 11.13
C GLU A 373 -6.05 -22.72 11.65
N SER A 374 -6.35 -22.64 12.95
CA SER A 374 -6.89 -21.41 13.57
C SER A 374 -5.86 -20.27 13.54
N HIS A 375 -4.60 -20.54 13.83
CA HIS A 375 -3.52 -19.54 13.69
C HIS A 375 -3.44 -19.00 12.25
N ARG A 376 -3.50 -19.89 11.25
CA ARG A 376 -3.46 -19.51 9.83
C ARG A 376 -4.67 -18.66 9.43
N ALA A 377 -5.87 -19.05 9.90
CA ALA A 377 -7.10 -18.33 9.61
C ALA A 377 -7.08 -16.91 10.19
N GLU A 378 -6.74 -16.77 11.48
CA GLU A 378 -6.68 -15.46 12.14
C GLU A 378 -5.55 -14.58 11.57
N ILE A 379 -4.36 -15.14 11.26
CA ILE A 379 -3.29 -14.40 10.58
C ILE A 379 -3.79 -13.90 9.22
N LYS A 380 -4.41 -14.77 8.42
CA LYS A 380 -4.94 -14.38 7.11
C LYS A 380 -5.97 -13.26 7.22
N GLU A 381 -6.93 -13.40 8.13
CA GLU A 381 -7.94 -12.38 8.38
C GLU A 381 -7.31 -11.03 8.71
N TYR A 382 -6.29 -11.02 9.56
CA TYR A 382 -5.58 -9.80 9.89
C TYR A 382 -4.82 -9.21 8.68
N LEU A 383 -4.21 -10.05 7.86
CA LEU A 383 -3.52 -9.61 6.65
C LEU A 383 -4.50 -9.04 5.60
N ASP A 384 -5.72 -9.59 5.53
CA ASP A 384 -6.80 -9.06 4.67
C ASP A 384 -7.28 -7.68 5.16
N LEU A 385 -7.45 -7.50 6.47
CA LEU A 385 -7.79 -6.20 7.09
C LEU A 385 -6.72 -5.13 6.88
N LEU A 386 -5.47 -5.53 6.73
CA LEU A 386 -4.36 -4.65 6.36
C LEU A 386 -4.26 -4.40 4.84
N ASP A 387 -5.14 -4.96 4.01
CA ASP A 387 -5.03 -4.97 2.54
C ASP A 387 -3.70 -5.57 2.04
N LEU A 388 -3.03 -6.38 2.83
CA LEU A 388 -1.83 -7.06 2.36
C LEU A 388 -2.16 -8.26 1.49
N THR A 389 -3.25 -8.94 1.81
CA THR A 389 -3.81 -10.03 1.02
C THR A 389 -5.19 -9.68 0.50
N CYS A 390 -5.56 -10.25 -0.63
CA CYS A 390 -6.87 -10.13 -1.23
C CYS A 390 -7.22 -11.45 -1.91
N ASP A 391 -8.43 -11.95 -1.69
CA ASP A 391 -8.91 -13.15 -2.36
C ASP A 391 -9.55 -12.83 -3.71
N ILE A 392 -9.12 -13.54 -4.73
CA ILE A 392 -9.71 -13.52 -6.07
C ILE A 392 -10.51 -14.82 -6.25
N ASP A 393 -11.76 -14.68 -6.60
CA ASP A 393 -12.63 -15.83 -6.84
C ASP A 393 -12.17 -16.61 -8.07
N VAL A 394 -12.13 -17.94 -7.95
CA VAL A 394 -11.86 -18.88 -9.04
C VAL A 394 -13.11 -19.71 -9.25
N VAL A 395 -13.86 -19.40 -10.29
CA VAL A 395 -15.12 -20.08 -10.60
C VAL A 395 -14.85 -21.23 -11.57
N ASN A 396 -15.35 -22.43 -11.24
CA ASN A 396 -15.26 -23.59 -12.11
C ASN A 396 -16.59 -23.84 -12.83
N MET A 397 -16.58 -23.84 -14.17
CA MET A 397 -17.78 -24.10 -14.97
C MET A 397 -18.31 -25.55 -14.84
N SER A 398 -17.44 -26.49 -14.44
CA SER A 398 -17.81 -27.92 -14.35
C SER A 398 -18.35 -28.31 -12.96
N SER A 399 -18.07 -27.53 -11.90
CA SER A 399 -18.48 -27.82 -10.53
C SER A 399 -18.92 -26.54 -9.81
N LEU A 400 -20.20 -26.21 -9.92
CA LEU A 400 -20.79 -24.96 -9.45
C LEU A 400 -20.80 -24.79 -7.92
N ASN A 401 -20.62 -25.86 -7.17
CA ASN A 401 -20.70 -25.85 -5.70
C ASN A 401 -19.34 -25.66 -5.01
N GLU A 402 -18.24 -25.64 -5.75
CA GLU A 402 -16.92 -25.40 -5.20
C GLU A 402 -16.50 -23.95 -5.46
N GLN A 403 -16.80 -23.06 -4.54
CA GLN A 403 -16.14 -21.76 -4.49
C GLN A 403 -14.70 -21.97 -4.06
N ARG A 404 -13.79 -21.63 -4.93
CA ARG A 404 -12.35 -21.57 -4.62
C ARG A 404 -11.91 -20.12 -4.70
N SER A 405 -11.08 -19.70 -3.79
CA SER A 405 -10.42 -18.42 -3.87
C SER A 405 -8.91 -18.60 -4.00
N ARG A 406 -8.28 -17.64 -4.58
CA ARG A 406 -6.84 -17.53 -4.70
C ARG A 406 -6.39 -16.27 -3.97
N THR A 407 -5.59 -16.42 -2.94
CA THR A 407 -5.05 -15.28 -2.20
C THR A 407 -3.89 -14.65 -2.96
N VAL A 408 -4.02 -13.36 -3.23
CA VAL A 408 -3.02 -12.53 -3.91
C VAL A 408 -2.42 -11.55 -2.93
N LEU A 409 -1.11 -11.30 -3.02
CA LEU A 409 -0.45 -10.25 -2.25
C LEU A 409 -0.55 -8.90 -2.98
N SER A 410 -0.97 -7.87 -2.27
CA SER A 410 -1.08 -6.51 -2.79
C SER A 410 0.28 -5.84 -3.02
N GLN A 411 1.35 -6.43 -2.51
CA GLN A 411 2.71 -5.93 -2.64
C GLN A 411 3.55 -6.88 -3.50
N PRO A 412 3.58 -6.68 -4.82
CA PRO A 412 4.29 -7.57 -5.73
C PRO A 412 5.79 -7.64 -5.42
N GLY A 413 6.43 -6.54 -5.05
CA GLY A 413 7.84 -6.54 -4.71
C GLY A 413 8.21 -7.45 -3.54
N LEU A 414 7.34 -7.57 -2.53
CA LEU A 414 7.50 -8.50 -1.41
C LEU A 414 7.51 -9.96 -1.92
N ARG A 415 6.50 -10.32 -2.72
CA ARG A 415 6.39 -11.67 -3.30
C ARG A 415 7.57 -12.00 -4.20
N PHE A 416 7.96 -11.09 -5.08
CA PHE A 416 9.07 -11.30 -6.01
C PHE A 416 10.40 -11.50 -5.28
N ALA A 417 10.69 -10.72 -4.23
CA ALA A 417 11.90 -10.84 -3.44
C ALA A 417 12.01 -12.22 -2.76
N GLN A 418 10.92 -12.72 -2.19
CA GLN A 418 10.89 -14.04 -1.54
C GLN A 418 10.97 -15.17 -2.58
N ALA A 419 10.25 -15.08 -3.69
CA ALA A 419 10.33 -16.06 -4.78
C ALA A 419 11.74 -16.11 -5.40
N SER A 420 12.37 -14.96 -5.61
CA SER A 420 13.72 -14.86 -6.14
C SER A 420 14.75 -15.51 -5.19
N ALA A 421 14.63 -15.22 -3.87
CA ALA A 421 15.51 -15.84 -2.88
C ALA A 421 15.35 -17.36 -2.80
N LEU A 422 14.11 -17.86 -2.94
CA LEU A 422 13.84 -19.29 -2.98
C LEU A 422 14.53 -19.96 -4.20
N ILE A 423 14.41 -19.37 -5.39
CA ILE A 423 15.05 -19.88 -6.60
C ILE A 423 16.58 -19.88 -6.46
N GLN A 424 17.15 -18.81 -5.91
CA GLN A 424 18.59 -18.73 -5.67
C GLN A 424 19.06 -19.80 -4.66
N SER A 425 18.32 -20.00 -3.58
CA SER A 425 18.61 -21.06 -2.61
C SER A 425 18.56 -22.46 -3.23
N LEU A 426 17.58 -22.69 -4.09
CA LEU A 426 17.48 -23.94 -4.85
C LEU A 426 18.70 -24.20 -5.72
N LEU A 427 19.13 -23.20 -6.49
CA LEU A 427 20.25 -23.31 -7.41
C LEU A 427 21.61 -23.49 -6.73
N LEU A 428 21.67 -23.28 -5.40
CA LEU A 428 22.84 -23.59 -4.55
C LEU A 428 22.84 -25.03 -4.05
N ASP A 429 21.75 -25.79 -4.23
CA ASP A 429 21.66 -27.19 -3.81
C ASP A 429 22.66 -28.08 -4.56
N GLU A 430 23.07 -29.18 -3.91
CA GLU A 430 24.06 -30.13 -4.47
C GLU A 430 23.65 -30.71 -5.82
N THR A 431 22.36 -30.86 -6.08
CA THR A 431 21.79 -31.33 -7.35
C THR A 431 22.25 -30.50 -8.56
N PHE A 432 22.56 -29.23 -8.31
CA PHE A 432 23.01 -28.28 -9.34
C PHE A 432 24.51 -28.00 -9.31
N ARG A 433 25.29 -28.80 -8.54
CA ARG A 433 26.74 -28.57 -8.38
C ARG A 433 27.52 -28.68 -9.68
N ASP A 434 27.10 -29.57 -10.58
CA ASP A 434 27.79 -29.84 -11.84
C ASP A 434 27.37 -28.91 -12.99
N ILE A 435 26.46 -27.96 -12.71
CA ILE A 435 25.97 -26.99 -13.70
C ILE A 435 26.85 -25.74 -13.64
N SER A 436 27.28 -25.23 -14.79
CA SER A 436 28.08 -24.02 -14.90
C SER A 436 27.31 -22.79 -14.37
N ILE A 437 28.03 -21.74 -13.97
CA ILE A 437 27.42 -20.48 -13.51
C ILE A 437 26.50 -19.88 -14.59
N ALA A 438 26.91 -19.91 -15.86
CA ALA A 438 26.11 -19.37 -16.96
C ALA A 438 24.79 -20.14 -17.13
N GLU A 439 24.84 -21.46 -16.98
CA GLU A 439 23.69 -22.33 -17.03
C GLU A 439 22.73 -22.06 -15.83
N ARG A 440 23.25 -21.91 -14.62
CA ARG A 440 22.44 -21.54 -13.45
C ARG A 440 21.71 -20.20 -13.65
N MET A 441 22.43 -19.19 -14.13
CA MET A 441 21.84 -17.88 -14.42
C MET A 441 20.75 -17.97 -15.51
N SER A 442 20.91 -18.85 -16.52
CA SER A 442 19.90 -19.06 -17.55
C SER A 442 18.64 -19.73 -16.98
N ILE A 443 18.81 -20.72 -16.10
CA ILE A 443 17.69 -21.39 -15.40
C ILE A 443 16.97 -20.39 -14.48
N GLU A 444 17.72 -19.67 -13.66
CA GLU A 444 17.18 -18.63 -12.77
C GLU A 444 16.32 -17.63 -13.55
N LYS A 445 16.91 -17.03 -14.60
CA LYS A 445 16.22 -16.06 -15.44
C LYS A 445 14.90 -16.62 -16.01
N ARG A 446 14.91 -17.82 -16.52
CA ARG A 446 13.71 -18.43 -17.10
C ARG A 446 12.62 -18.69 -16.07
N ILE A 447 12.98 -19.19 -14.89
CA ILE A 447 12.01 -19.39 -13.80
C ILE A 447 11.45 -18.05 -13.35
N LEU A 448 12.29 -17.04 -13.18
CA LEU A 448 11.84 -15.69 -12.79
C LEU A 448 10.96 -15.03 -13.86
N ASP A 449 11.19 -15.30 -15.16
CA ASP A 449 10.30 -14.80 -16.22
C ASP A 449 8.90 -15.44 -16.16
N GLU A 450 8.80 -16.72 -15.81
CA GLU A 450 7.51 -17.40 -15.59
C GLU A 450 6.80 -16.86 -14.32
N ILE A 451 7.57 -16.61 -13.26
CA ILE A 451 7.06 -15.95 -12.04
C ILE A 451 6.51 -14.56 -12.37
N ARG A 452 7.24 -13.74 -13.15
CA ARG A 452 6.76 -12.43 -13.60
C ARG A 452 5.46 -12.55 -14.39
N GLY A 453 5.35 -13.56 -15.26
CA GLY A 453 4.13 -13.83 -16.02
C GLY A 453 2.92 -14.03 -15.10
N ARG A 454 3.08 -14.88 -14.10
CA ARG A 454 1.99 -15.18 -13.15
C ARG A 454 1.69 -14.01 -12.22
N MET A 455 2.72 -13.27 -11.80
CA MET A 455 2.53 -12.05 -11.00
C MET A 455 1.82 -10.95 -11.79
N MET A 456 2.08 -10.81 -13.08
CA MET A 456 1.35 -9.86 -13.93
C MET A 456 -0.14 -10.20 -14.01
N GLU A 457 -0.50 -11.50 -14.10
CA GLU A 457 -1.91 -11.93 -14.02
C GLU A 457 -2.54 -11.51 -12.68
N GLU A 458 -1.84 -11.75 -11.56
CA GLU A 458 -2.33 -11.39 -10.22
C GLU A 458 -2.50 -9.88 -10.05
N ILE A 459 -1.55 -9.08 -10.53
CA ILE A 459 -1.60 -7.62 -10.48
C ILE A 459 -2.81 -7.09 -11.26
N VAL A 460 -2.99 -7.57 -12.49
CA VAL A 460 -4.12 -7.15 -13.33
C VAL A 460 -5.46 -7.52 -12.69
N LEU A 461 -5.60 -8.73 -12.16
CA LEU A 461 -6.80 -9.17 -11.46
C LEU A 461 -7.08 -8.32 -10.23
N LEU A 462 -6.08 -8.12 -9.37
CA LEU A 462 -6.21 -7.36 -8.13
C LEU A 462 -6.59 -5.90 -8.40
N GLU A 463 -5.83 -5.21 -9.26
CA GLU A 463 -6.08 -3.80 -9.55
C GLU A 463 -7.41 -3.58 -10.27
N THR A 464 -7.82 -4.52 -11.15
CA THR A 464 -9.13 -4.48 -11.78
C THR A 464 -10.26 -4.66 -10.76
N LYS A 465 -10.13 -5.64 -9.85
CA LYS A 465 -11.11 -5.88 -8.78
C LYS A 465 -11.28 -4.65 -7.88
N MET A 466 -10.17 -4.02 -7.49
CA MET A 466 -10.21 -2.83 -6.64
C MET A 466 -10.79 -1.61 -7.36
N ALA A 467 -10.49 -1.44 -8.65
CA ALA A 467 -10.99 -0.31 -9.44
C ALA A 467 -12.44 -0.47 -9.93
N ARG A 468 -12.93 -1.70 -10.00
CA ARG A 468 -14.28 -2.05 -10.47
C ARG A 468 -15.11 -2.67 -9.34
N SER A 469 -15.18 -1.97 -8.21
CA SER A 469 -15.86 -2.44 -7.00
C SER A 469 -17.37 -2.70 -7.19
N ASP A 470 -17.98 -2.09 -8.20
CA ASP A 470 -19.38 -2.30 -8.59
C ASP A 470 -19.61 -3.52 -9.50
N MET A 471 -18.54 -4.20 -9.93
CA MET A 471 -18.56 -5.38 -10.79
C MET A 471 -17.92 -6.58 -10.09
N GLN A 472 -18.24 -7.77 -10.59
CA GLN A 472 -17.58 -8.99 -10.12
C GLN A 472 -16.36 -9.28 -11.02
N VAL A 473 -15.19 -9.39 -10.40
CA VAL A 473 -13.94 -9.72 -11.10
C VAL A 473 -13.41 -11.05 -10.57
N PHE A 474 -13.29 -12.03 -11.46
CA PHE A 474 -12.91 -13.40 -11.10
C PHE A 474 -12.20 -14.12 -12.25
N GLN A 475 -11.53 -15.23 -11.94
CA GLN A 475 -10.96 -16.16 -12.91
C GLN A 475 -12.00 -17.24 -13.25
N LEU A 476 -12.15 -17.58 -14.53
CA LEU A 476 -13.11 -18.59 -14.96
C LEU A 476 -12.42 -19.82 -15.54
N GLN A 477 -12.54 -20.96 -14.84
CA GLN A 477 -11.94 -22.23 -15.23
C GLN A 477 -12.95 -23.12 -15.95
N PHE A 478 -12.49 -23.80 -17.00
CA PHE A 478 -13.19 -24.84 -17.74
C PHE A 478 -12.52 -26.19 -17.52
N ALA A 479 -13.14 -27.27 -17.97
CA ALA A 479 -12.51 -28.60 -17.93
C ALA A 479 -11.13 -28.62 -18.62
N VAL A 480 -10.91 -27.80 -19.66
CA VAL A 480 -9.63 -27.59 -20.33
C VAL A 480 -9.42 -26.09 -20.55
N GLY A 481 -8.46 -25.51 -19.82
CA GLY A 481 -8.09 -24.09 -19.90
C GLY A 481 -9.02 -23.16 -19.14
N GLU A 482 -8.76 -21.88 -19.21
CA GLU A 482 -9.43 -20.86 -18.39
C GLU A 482 -9.52 -19.55 -19.18
N PHE A 483 -10.38 -18.62 -18.74
CA PHE A 483 -10.20 -17.20 -18.97
C PHE A 483 -9.45 -16.63 -17.75
N ASP A 484 -8.36 -15.95 -17.99
CA ASP A 484 -7.49 -15.44 -16.92
C ASP A 484 -8.25 -14.40 -16.05
N MET A 485 -9.19 -13.65 -16.66
CA MET A 485 -10.06 -12.72 -15.95
C MET A 485 -11.41 -12.59 -16.67
N VAL A 486 -12.48 -12.53 -15.87
CA VAL A 486 -13.84 -12.13 -16.29
C VAL A 486 -14.24 -10.93 -15.45
N VAL A 487 -14.76 -9.89 -16.10
CA VAL A 487 -15.38 -8.74 -15.46
C VAL A 487 -16.87 -8.81 -15.77
N PHE A 488 -17.68 -9.05 -14.77
CA PHE A 488 -19.13 -9.28 -14.90
C PHE A 488 -19.91 -8.14 -14.27
N ASP A 489 -20.74 -7.50 -15.11
CA ASP A 489 -21.74 -6.53 -14.68
C ASP A 489 -23.07 -7.23 -14.47
N SER A 490 -23.40 -7.52 -13.22
CA SER A 490 -24.65 -8.21 -12.85
C SER A 490 -25.88 -7.36 -13.08
N ARG A 491 -25.78 -6.03 -13.10
CA ARG A 491 -26.90 -5.10 -13.30
C ARG A 491 -27.36 -5.11 -14.77
N ASN A 492 -26.39 -5.18 -15.68
CA ASN A 492 -26.64 -5.15 -17.14
C ASN A 492 -26.59 -6.53 -17.78
N ALA A 493 -26.36 -7.59 -17.01
CA ALA A 493 -26.22 -8.99 -17.46
C ALA A 493 -25.25 -9.11 -18.66
N CYS A 494 -24.05 -8.55 -18.51
CA CYS A 494 -23.02 -8.59 -19.54
C CYS A 494 -21.63 -8.76 -18.91
N CYS A 495 -20.69 -9.26 -19.71
CA CYS A 495 -19.32 -9.47 -19.23
C CYS A 495 -18.27 -9.12 -20.26
N GLU A 496 -17.07 -8.94 -19.80
CA GLU A 496 -15.86 -8.85 -20.61
C GLU A 496 -14.92 -9.97 -20.23
N ILE A 497 -14.27 -10.61 -21.21
CA ILE A 497 -13.36 -11.73 -20.99
C ILE A 497 -11.94 -11.40 -21.43
N TYR A 498 -10.97 -11.91 -20.65
CA TYR A 498 -9.58 -11.52 -20.79
C TYR A 498 -8.63 -12.73 -20.70
N GLU A 499 -7.59 -12.68 -21.53
CA GLU A 499 -6.34 -13.44 -21.39
C GLU A 499 -5.22 -12.47 -21.01
N ILE A 500 -4.32 -12.87 -20.13
CA ILE A 500 -3.22 -12.03 -19.65
C ILE A 500 -1.90 -12.74 -19.95
N LYS A 501 -1.00 -12.10 -20.71
CA LYS A 501 0.20 -12.74 -21.21
C LYS A 501 1.44 -11.84 -21.08
N HIS A 502 2.42 -12.30 -20.32
CA HIS A 502 3.71 -11.61 -20.14
C HIS A 502 4.59 -11.72 -21.40
N SER A 503 4.06 -11.33 -22.54
CA SER A 503 4.71 -11.37 -23.85
C SER A 503 4.67 -9.99 -24.49
N GLY A 504 5.76 -9.58 -25.14
CA GLY A 504 5.81 -8.33 -25.92
C GLY A 504 5.33 -8.49 -27.36
N GLN A 505 5.03 -9.70 -27.82
CA GLN A 505 4.63 -9.98 -29.19
C GLN A 505 3.21 -10.52 -29.26
N MET A 506 2.43 -9.99 -30.20
CA MET A 506 1.10 -10.49 -30.52
C MET A 506 1.19 -11.86 -31.20
N ALA A 507 0.44 -12.84 -30.72
CA ALA A 507 0.43 -14.19 -31.29
C ALA A 507 -0.95 -14.84 -31.21
N LYS A 508 -1.38 -15.48 -32.32
CA LYS A 508 -2.69 -16.17 -32.41
C LYS A 508 -2.93 -17.19 -31.29
N LYS A 509 -1.89 -17.83 -30.79
CA LYS A 509 -2.01 -18.81 -29.69
C LYS A 509 -2.47 -18.20 -28.37
N GLN A 510 -2.29 -16.88 -28.17
CA GLN A 510 -2.65 -16.17 -26.93
C GLN A 510 -4.16 -15.99 -26.78
N CYS A 511 -4.91 -15.96 -27.87
CA CYS A 511 -6.38 -15.76 -27.85
C CYS A 511 -7.15 -17.08 -28.11
N ARG A 512 -6.50 -18.24 -28.01
CA ARG A 512 -7.11 -19.52 -28.32
C ARG A 512 -8.39 -19.78 -27.53
N HIS A 513 -8.40 -19.48 -26.24
CA HIS A 513 -9.54 -19.70 -25.38
C HIS A 513 -10.66 -18.68 -25.63
N LEU A 514 -10.33 -17.43 -25.93
CA LEU A 514 -11.27 -16.37 -26.30
C LEU A 514 -12.00 -16.64 -27.63
N LEU A 515 -11.39 -17.45 -28.51
CA LEU A 515 -11.97 -17.86 -29.80
C LEU A 515 -12.72 -19.19 -29.72
N ASP A 516 -12.75 -19.86 -28.57
CA ASP A 516 -13.47 -21.12 -28.38
C ASP A 516 -14.97 -20.83 -28.25
N SER A 517 -15.73 -21.15 -29.30
CA SER A 517 -17.18 -20.85 -29.36
C SER A 517 -17.97 -21.53 -28.25
N LYS A 518 -17.57 -22.72 -27.80
CA LYS A 518 -18.26 -23.41 -26.71
C LYS A 518 -18.05 -22.71 -25.39
N LYS A 519 -16.80 -22.32 -25.07
CA LYS A 519 -16.49 -21.56 -23.85
C LYS A 519 -17.21 -20.21 -23.83
N CYS A 520 -17.24 -19.50 -24.96
CA CYS A 520 -17.97 -18.23 -25.06
C CYS A 520 -19.48 -18.46 -24.83
N ALA A 521 -20.08 -19.46 -25.47
CA ALA A 521 -21.51 -19.74 -25.29
C ALA A 521 -21.86 -20.17 -23.85
N ASP A 522 -21.05 -21.01 -23.22
CA ASP A 522 -21.20 -21.40 -21.82
C ASP A 522 -21.09 -20.18 -20.87
N THR A 523 -20.18 -19.26 -21.20
CA THR A 523 -19.97 -18.01 -20.43
C THR A 523 -21.15 -17.06 -20.61
N GLU A 524 -21.63 -16.85 -21.85
CA GLU A 524 -22.80 -16.02 -22.14
C GLU A 524 -24.09 -16.54 -21.51
N PHE A 525 -24.25 -17.84 -21.48
CA PHE A 525 -25.38 -18.47 -20.82
C PHE A 525 -25.45 -18.12 -19.32
N ARG A 526 -24.29 -18.01 -18.67
CA ARG A 526 -24.21 -17.79 -17.22
C ARG A 526 -24.06 -16.33 -16.81
N TYR A 527 -23.27 -15.57 -17.55
CA TYR A 527 -22.88 -14.20 -17.22
C TYR A 527 -23.40 -13.15 -18.21
N GLY A 528 -24.31 -13.56 -19.09
CA GLY A 528 -24.89 -12.65 -20.09
C GLY A 528 -23.93 -12.36 -21.25
N LYS A 529 -24.27 -11.37 -22.04
CA LYS A 529 -23.59 -11.08 -23.31
C LYS A 529 -22.11 -10.72 -23.10
N ILE A 530 -21.23 -11.33 -23.87
CA ILE A 530 -19.82 -10.93 -23.94
C ILE A 530 -19.70 -9.65 -24.78
N LEU A 531 -19.33 -8.55 -24.12
CA LEU A 531 -19.17 -7.23 -24.76
C LEU A 531 -17.83 -7.09 -25.47
N SER A 532 -16.78 -7.68 -24.91
CA SER A 532 -15.44 -7.61 -25.48
C SER A 532 -14.60 -8.85 -25.12
N LYS A 533 -13.69 -9.17 -26.04
CA LYS A 533 -12.68 -10.23 -25.90
C LYS A 533 -11.30 -9.60 -25.96
N ASN A 534 -10.53 -9.69 -24.90
CA ASN A 534 -9.34 -8.89 -24.72
C ASN A 534 -8.11 -9.76 -24.37
N VAL A 535 -6.96 -9.39 -24.89
CA VAL A 535 -5.66 -9.91 -24.49
C VAL A 535 -4.87 -8.75 -23.89
N ILE A 536 -4.56 -8.83 -22.59
CA ILE A 536 -3.67 -7.88 -21.92
C ILE A 536 -2.24 -8.41 -22.01
N TYR A 537 -1.32 -7.62 -22.56
CA TYR A 537 0.06 -8.05 -22.80
C TYR A 537 1.04 -6.86 -22.76
N ARG A 538 2.34 -7.13 -22.88
CA ARG A 538 3.39 -6.09 -22.78
C ARG A 538 3.65 -5.32 -24.08
N GLY A 539 3.06 -5.74 -25.19
CA GLY A 539 3.24 -5.08 -26.49
C GLY A 539 2.31 -3.90 -26.71
N ASN A 540 2.42 -3.27 -27.87
CA ASN A 540 1.58 -2.13 -28.23
C ASN A 540 0.13 -2.55 -28.46
N ALA A 541 -0.82 -1.66 -28.13
CA ALA A 541 -2.24 -1.89 -28.37
C ALA A 541 -2.52 -2.19 -29.86
N GLY A 542 -3.48 -3.08 -30.12
CA GLY A 542 -3.83 -3.50 -31.47
C GLY A 542 -5.06 -4.41 -31.50
N THR A 543 -5.36 -4.96 -32.67
CA THR A 543 -6.49 -5.88 -32.85
C THR A 543 -6.09 -7.10 -33.68
N PHE A 544 -6.69 -8.24 -33.39
CA PHE A 544 -6.57 -9.45 -34.17
C PHE A 544 -7.97 -10.08 -34.36
N GLY A 545 -8.60 -9.82 -35.52
CA GLY A 545 -10.01 -10.15 -35.70
C GLY A 545 -10.91 -9.39 -34.71
N GLU A 546 -11.73 -10.13 -33.97
CA GLU A 546 -12.58 -9.59 -32.92
C GLU A 546 -11.87 -9.36 -31.57
N ILE A 547 -10.60 -9.78 -31.46
CA ILE A 547 -9.84 -9.71 -30.22
C ILE A 547 -9.11 -8.38 -30.12
N ARG A 548 -9.26 -7.68 -29.00
CA ARG A 548 -8.51 -6.49 -28.67
C ARG A 548 -7.25 -6.85 -27.92
N TYR A 549 -6.12 -6.34 -28.35
CA TYR A 549 -4.86 -6.44 -27.64
C TYR A 549 -4.58 -5.13 -26.92
N LEU A 550 -4.46 -5.19 -25.60
CA LEU A 550 -4.28 -4.04 -24.72
C LEU A 550 -2.88 -4.08 -24.13
N ASN A 551 -2.18 -2.95 -24.17
CA ASN A 551 -0.92 -2.82 -23.42
C ASN A 551 -1.23 -2.84 -21.93
N VAL A 552 -0.49 -3.66 -21.14
CA VAL A 552 -0.75 -3.86 -19.71
C VAL A 552 -0.58 -2.57 -18.90
N GLU A 553 0.41 -1.77 -19.25
CA GLU A 553 0.70 -0.51 -18.54
C GLU A 553 -0.38 0.54 -18.80
N ASP A 554 -0.83 0.66 -20.06
CA ASP A 554 -1.93 1.56 -20.42
C ASP A 554 -3.25 1.08 -19.79
N TYR A 555 -3.49 -0.23 -19.76
CA TYR A 555 -4.66 -0.80 -19.11
C TYR A 555 -4.69 -0.46 -17.61
N LEU A 556 -3.60 -0.73 -16.88
CA LEU A 556 -3.51 -0.44 -15.45
C LEU A 556 -3.61 1.06 -15.15
N LYS A 557 -3.06 1.93 -16.02
CA LYS A 557 -3.22 3.39 -15.91
C LYS A 557 -4.65 3.86 -16.15
N SER A 558 -5.43 3.12 -16.95
CA SER A 558 -6.84 3.45 -17.22
C SER A 558 -7.77 3.09 -16.06
N LEU A 559 -7.32 2.23 -15.14
CA LEU A 559 -8.06 1.84 -13.95
C LEU A 559 -8.05 2.98 -12.91
N ARG A 560 -9.01 3.90 -13.01
CA ARG A 560 -9.23 4.93 -11.98
C ARG A 560 -10.44 4.54 -11.15
N ASN A 561 -10.38 4.80 -9.85
CA ASN A 561 -11.57 4.71 -9.02
C ASN A 561 -12.54 5.79 -9.49
N ASN A 562 -13.73 5.38 -9.92
CA ASN A 562 -14.83 6.31 -10.24
C ASN A 562 -15.43 6.86 -8.95
#